data_3405639bd42a1e76956699327923aeba
#
_entry.id   3405639bd42a1e76956699327923aeba
#
_cell.length_a   1.000
_cell.length_b   1.000
_cell.length_c   1.000
_cell.angle_alpha   90.00
_cell.angle_beta   90.00
_cell.angle_gamma   90.00
#
_symmetry.space_group_name_H-M   'P 1'
#
loop_
_entity.id
_entity.type
_entity.pdbx_description
1 polymer ?
#
loop_
_entity_poly.entity_id
_entity_poly.type
_entity_poly.pdbx_seq_one_letter_code
_entity_poly.pdbx_strand_id
1 'polypeptide(L)'
;GGGPGGYSAAFAAADEGLKTAIIEQYSTLGGVCLNVGCIPSKALLHNAAVIDEVKHLVKNGIKFGEPEINVDELRGYKEKVIAKLTGGLAGMAKARKVDIIQGNGQFVGANHIEVSLTESAQYEQAKETGAKKTVAFKNCIIAVGSRVVKLPFIPEDPRIVDSTGALELRQNGGKLPEKMLVI
;
A
#
# COMPACT_ATOMS: atom_id res chain seq x y z
N GLY A 1 -6.80 10.45 -4.65
CA GLY A 1 -6.05 9.31 -4.12
C GLY A 1 -4.55 9.58 -4.05
N GLY A 2 -3.90 9.08 -3.01
CA GLY A 2 -2.48 9.26 -2.71
C GLY A 2 -1.58 8.13 -3.22
N GLY A 3 -2.05 7.33 -4.17
CA GLY A 3 -1.26 6.29 -4.84
C GLY A 3 -0.27 6.85 -5.86
N PRO A 4 0.48 5.98 -6.59
CA PRO A 4 1.52 6.43 -7.53
C PRO A 4 1.07 7.47 -8.54
N GLY A 5 -0.12 7.35 -9.11
CA GLY A 5 -0.67 8.35 -10.01
C GLY A 5 -0.97 9.69 -9.31
N GLY A 6 -1.52 9.64 -8.09
CA GLY A 6 -1.92 10.83 -7.34
C GLY A 6 -0.73 11.62 -6.80
N TYR A 7 0.17 10.97 -6.05
CA TYR A 7 1.32 11.70 -5.49
C TYR A 7 2.28 12.19 -6.58
N SER A 8 2.49 11.43 -7.66
CA SER A 8 3.36 11.88 -8.76
C SER A 8 2.79 13.12 -9.44
N ALA A 9 1.49 13.13 -9.74
CA ALA A 9 0.83 14.29 -10.32
C ALA A 9 0.84 15.51 -9.37
N ALA A 10 0.58 15.27 -8.07
CA ALA A 10 0.58 16.33 -7.08
C ALA A 10 1.98 16.96 -6.89
N PHE A 11 3.03 16.14 -6.88
CA PHE A 11 4.41 16.63 -6.75
C PHE A 11 4.83 17.42 -7.99
N ALA A 12 4.52 16.91 -9.19
CA ALA A 12 4.78 17.65 -10.43
C ALA A 12 4.05 19.00 -10.45
N ALA A 13 2.76 19.01 -10.09
CA ALA A 13 2.00 20.26 -10.03
C ALA A 13 2.55 21.25 -9.00
N ALA A 14 3.00 20.78 -7.85
CA ALA A 14 3.62 21.61 -6.84
C ALA A 14 4.99 22.15 -7.27
N ASP A 15 5.79 21.36 -7.98
CA ASP A 15 7.09 21.77 -8.55
C ASP A 15 6.92 22.87 -9.61
N GLU A 16 5.77 22.88 -10.32
CA GLU A 16 5.35 23.97 -11.24
C GLU A 16 4.72 25.18 -10.51
N GLY A 17 4.77 25.20 -9.18
CA GLY A 17 4.28 26.32 -8.37
C GLY A 17 2.77 26.36 -8.12
N LEU A 18 2.04 25.30 -8.44
CA LEU A 18 0.61 25.23 -8.19
C LEU A 18 0.32 24.90 -6.72
N LYS A 19 -0.68 25.56 -6.13
CA LYS A 19 -1.22 25.18 -4.82
C LYS A 19 -1.98 23.87 -4.96
N THR A 20 -1.43 22.80 -4.37
CA THR A 20 -1.88 21.44 -4.60
C THR A 20 -2.32 20.76 -3.30
N ALA A 21 -3.38 19.96 -3.39
CA ALA A 21 -3.83 19.09 -2.31
C ALA A 21 -4.03 17.65 -2.81
N ILE A 22 -3.78 16.68 -1.93
CA ILE A 22 -4.12 15.26 -2.13
C ILE A 22 -5.24 14.91 -1.14
N ILE A 23 -6.31 14.30 -1.64
CA ILE A 23 -7.34 13.67 -0.81
C ILE A 23 -7.04 12.18 -0.80
N GLU A 24 -6.79 11.61 0.39
CA GLU A 24 -6.47 10.20 0.59
C GLU A 24 -7.20 9.66 1.83
N GLN A 25 -7.87 8.53 1.70
CA GLN A 25 -8.66 7.96 2.80
C GLN A 25 -7.81 7.39 3.95
N TYR A 26 -6.56 7.01 3.65
CA TYR A 26 -5.63 6.45 4.62
C TYR A 26 -4.65 7.49 5.15
N SER A 27 -4.07 7.23 6.32
CA SER A 27 -3.07 8.12 6.94
C SER A 27 -1.72 8.12 6.21
N THR A 28 -1.48 7.15 5.32
CA THR A 28 -0.24 7.01 4.57
C THR A 28 -0.45 7.19 3.07
N LEU A 29 0.45 7.93 2.43
CA LEU A 29 0.54 7.97 0.97
C LEU A 29 1.13 6.67 0.42
N GLY A 30 1.04 6.49 -0.90
CA GLY A 30 1.62 5.35 -1.60
C GLY A 30 0.57 4.41 -2.21
N GLY A 31 -0.68 4.51 -1.77
CA GLY A 31 -1.79 3.67 -2.27
C GLY A 31 -1.53 2.17 -2.10
N VAL A 32 -2.24 1.36 -2.88
CA VAL A 32 -2.06 -0.11 -2.92
C VAL A 32 -0.61 -0.48 -3.21
N CYS A 33 0.04 0.19 -4.15
CA CYS A 33 1.38 -0.17 -4.60
C CYS A 33 2.40 -0.20 -3.44
N LEU A 34 2.49 0.86 -2.65
CA LEU A 34 3.51 0.93 -1.59
C LEU A 34 3.09 0.18 -0.33
N ASN A 35 1.81 0.22 0.01
CA ASN A 35 1.36 -0.30 1.31
C ASN A 35 1.05 -1.80 1.28
N VAL A 36 0.37 -2.29 0.24
CA VAL A 36 -0.18 -3.65 0.23
C VAL A 36 0.00 -4.38 -1.12
N GLY A 37 0.89 -3.90 -2.00
CA GLY A 37 1.07 -4.46 -3.34
C GLY A 37 2.53 -4.57 -3.76
N CYS A 38 2.98 -3.68 -4.63
CA CYS A 38 4.29 -3.75 -5.30
C CYS A 38 5.47 -3.85 -4.32
N ILE A 39 5.50 -2.98 -3.32
CA ILE A 39 6.65 -2.90 -2.42
C ILE A 39 6.73 -4.12 -1.50
N PRO A 40 5.67 -4.50 -0.74
CA PRO A 40 5.74 -5.70 0.08
C PRO A 40 6.01 -6.96 -0.74
N SER A 41 5.43 -7.10 -1.94
CA SER A 41 5.69 -8.26 -2.79
C SER A 41 7.13 -8.33 -3.27
N LYS A 42 7.72 -7.21 -3.71
CA LYS A 42 9.13 -7.17 -4.14
C LYS A 42 10.09 -7.40 -2.98
N ALA A 43 9.80 -6.90 -1.79
CA ALA A 43 10.60 -7.18 -0.60
C ALA A 43 10.65 -8.69 -0.29
N LEU A 44 9.51 -9.38 -0.34
CA LEU A 44 9.43 -10.81 -0.10
C LEU A 44 10.04 -11.63 -1.25
N LEU A 45 9.76 -11.27 -2.51
CA LEU A 45 10.31 -11.94 -3.70
C LEU A 45 11.82 -11.83 -3.77
N HIS A 46 12.41 -10.71 -3.34
CA HIS A 46 13.87 -10.59 -3.27
C HIS A 46 14.47 -11.62 -2.32
N ASN A 47 13.90 -11.81 -1.13
CA ASN A 47 14.37 -12.81 -0.19
C ASN A 47 14.20 -14.24 -0.74
N ALA A 48 13.09 -14.53 -1.40
CA ALA A 48 12.87 -15.82 -2.06
C ALA A 48 13.91 -16.06 -3.17
N ALA A 49 14.19 -15.06 -3.99
CA ALA A 49 15.19 -15.16 -5.06
C ALA A 49 16.59 -15.45 -4.52
N VAL A 50 16.99 -14.81 -3.40
CA VAL A 50 18.29 -15.10 -2.75
C VAL A 50 18.37 -16.54 -2.29
N ILE A 51 17.31 -17.10 -1.70
CA ILE A 51 17.26 -18.52 -1.29
C ILE A 51 17.41 -19.44 -2.51
N ASP A 52 16.74 -19.14 -3.61
CA ASP A 52 16.84 -19.94 -4.83
C ASP A 52 18.24 -19.83 -5.47
N GLU A 53 18.85 -18.65 -5.45
CA GLU A 53 20.20 -18.44 -5.96
C GLU A 53 21.23 -19.24 -5.15
N VAL A 54 21.10 -19.27 -3.82
CA VAL A 54 21.92 -20.09 -2.94
C VAL A 54 21.78 -21.58 -3.27
N LYS A 55 20.56 -22.07 -3.54
CA LYS A 55 20.34 -23.48 -3.96
C LYS A 55 21.04 -23.81 -5.28
N HIS A 56 21.09 -22.89 -6.22
CA HIS A 56 21.79 -23.08 -7.50
C HIS A 56 23.31 -23.22 -7.34
N LEU A 57 23.92 -22.63 -6.32
CA LEU A 57 25.36 -22.74 -6.05
C LEU A 57 25.82 -24.16 -5.72
N VAL A 58 24.91 -25.04 -5.31
CA VAL A 58 25.21 -26.47 -5.09
C VAL A 58 25.76 -27.12 -6.34
N LYS A 59 25.28 -26.72 -7.53
CA LYS A 59 25.80 -27.23 -8.82
C LYS A 59 27.26 -26.83 -9.08
N ASN A 60 27.72 -25.77 -8.43
CA ASN A 60 29.07 -25.25 -8.52
C ASN A 60 29.97 -25.74 -7.37
N GLY A 61 29.50 -26.73 -6.60
CA GLY A 61 30.25 -27.33 -5.50
C GLY A 61 30.15 -26.59 -4.17
N ILE A 62 29.34 -25.52 -4.07
CA ILE A 62 29.16 -24.74 -2.84
C ILE A 62 27.87 -25.19 -2.18
N LYS A 63 27.95 -25.69 -0.96
CA LYS A 63 26.79 -26.18 -0.19
C LYS A 63 26.53 -25.26 1.01
N PHE A 64 25.26 -24.90 1.19
CA PHE A 64 24.75 -24.20 2.37
C PHE A 64 23.80 -25.16 3.14
N GLY A 65 23.58 -24.88 4.42
CA GLY A 65 22.54 -25.55 5.19
C GLY A 65 21.14 -25.10 4.74
N GLU A 66 20.10 -25.83 5.19
CA GLU A 66 18.73 -25.42 4.96
C GLU A 66 18.44 -24.08 5.67
N PRO A 67 17.74 -23.15 5.02
CA PRO A 67 17.44 -21.86 5.62
C PRO A 67 16.42 -22.01 6.75
N GLU A 68 16.70 -21.39 7.88
CA GLU A 68 15.73 -21.20 8.94
C GLU A 68 14.97 -19.88 8.69
N ILE A 69 13.64 -19.95 8.58
CA ILE A 69 12.81 -18.79 8.26
C ILE A 69 11.97 -18.40 9.47
N ASN A 70 12.29 -17.25 10.07
CA ASN A 70 11.45 -16.61 11.07
C ASN A 70 10.44 -15.67 10.37
N VAL A 71 9.18 -16.11 10.34
CA VAL A 71 8.11 -15.38 9.61
C VAL A 71 7.82 -14.01 10.24
N ASP A 72 7.94 -13.87 11.56
CA ASP A 72 7.69 -12.61 12.25
C ASP A 72 8.79 -11.57 11.93
N GLU A 73 10.05 -12.00 11.90
CA GLU A 73 11.16 -11.14 11.49
C GLU A 73 11.07 -10.77 10.01
N LEU A 74 10.69 -11.70 9.15
CA LEU A 74 10.46 -11.45 7.73
C LEU A 74 9.33 -10.43 7.52
N ARG A 75 8.25 -10.55 8.28
CA ARG A 75 7.16 -9.56 8.30
C ARG A 75 7.68 -8.20 8.74
N GLY A 76 8.40 -8.14 9.86
CA GLY A 76 9.00 -6.91 10.38
C GLY A 76 9.95 -6.23 9.38
N TYR A 77 10.74 -7.00 8.64
CA TYR A 77 11.56 -6.48 7.54
C TYR A 77 10.71 -5.83 6.45
N LYS A 78 9.69 -6.54 5.97
CA LYS A 78 8.76 -6.01 4.95
C LYS A 78 8.11 -4.70 5.41
N GLU A 79 7.64 -4.65 6.65
CA GLU A 79 6.99 -3.46 7.21
C GLU A 79 7.95 -2.26 7.33
N LYS A 80 9.21 -2.49 7.68
CA LYS A 80 10.26 -1.46 7.69
C LYS A 80 10.51 -0.89 6.29
N VAL A 81 10.51 -1.73 5.25
CA VAL A 81 10.66 -1.27 3.86
C VAL A 81 9.49 -0.37 3.46
N ILE A 82 8.25 -0.78 3.76
CA ILE A 82 7.04 0.00 3.50
C ILE A 82 7.11 1.35 4.23
N ALA A 83 7.37 1.34 5.53
CA ALA A 83 7.43 2.54 6.36
C ALA A 83 8.49 3.54 5.87
N LYS A 84 9.66 3.05 5.45
CA LYS A 84 10.72 3.89 4.89
C LYS A 84 10.25 4.62 3.63
N LEU A 85 9.58 3.94 2.71
CA LEU A 85 9.15 4.52 1.44
C LEU A 85 7.93 5.44 1.61
N THR A 86 6.94 5.05 2.39
CA THR A 86 5.77 5.90 2.68
C THR A 86 6.15 7.14 3.47
N GLY A 87 7.08 7.02 4.44
CA GLY A 87 7.66 8.14 5.16
C GLY A 87 8.42 9.11 4.24
N GLY A 88 9.13 8.57 3.24
CA GLY A 88 9.77 9.37 2.19
C GLY A 88 8.76 10.19 1.38
N LEU A 89 7.61 9.61 1.00
CA LEU A 89 6.54 10.34 0.31
C LEU A 89 5.96 11.46 1.18
N ALA A 90 5.72 11.20 2.46
CA ALA A 90 5.24 12.23 3.39
C ALA A 90 6.24 13.40 3.51
N GLY A 91 7.55 13.10 3.58
CA GLY A 91 8.61 14.10 3.56
C GLY A 91 8.63 14.92 2.26
N MET A 92 8.49 14.26 1.11
CA MET A 92 8.42 14.93 -0.20
C MET A 92 7.19 15.83 -0.34
N ALA A 93 6.02 15.39 0.15
CA ALA A 93 4.80 16.19 0.17
C ALA A 93 4.98 17.45 1.03
N LYS A 94 5.55 17.29 2.23
CA LYS A 94 5.85 18.41 3.14
C LYS A 94 6.81 19.42 2.52
N ALA A 95 7.91 18.94 1.90
CA ALA A 95 8.90 19.82 1.26
C ALA A 95 8.30 20.65 0.12
N ARG A 96 7.32 20.11 -0.61
CA ARG A 96 6.59 20.76 -1.70
C ARG A 96 5.35 21.54 -1.25
N LYS A 97 5.07 21.57 0.04
CA LYS A 97 3.87 22.20 0.62
C LYS A 97 2.56 21.69 0.00
N VAL A 98 2.53 20.39 -0.33
CA VAL A 98 1.31 19.71 -0.77
C VAL A 98 0.44 19.45 0.45
N ASP A 99 -0.79 19.94 0.44
CA ASP A 99 -1.77 19.69 1.51
C ASP A 99 -2.29 18.24 1.40
N ILE A 100 -2.22 17.49 2.49
CA ILE A 100 -2.82 16.16 2.57
C ILE A 100 -4.11 16.26 3.39
N ILE A 101 -5.23 15.90 2.77
CA ILE A 101 -6.55 15.87 3.40
C ILE A 101 -6.95 14.42 3.52
N GLN A 102 -6.95 13.90 4.76
CA GLN A 102 -7.33 12.51 4.99
C GLN A 102 -8.86 12.38 4.98
N GLY A 103 -9.38 11.62 4.03
CA GLY A 103 -10.82 11.40 3.88
C GLY A 103 -11.24 10.83 2.54
N ASN A 104 -12.54 10.57 2.44
CA ASN A 104 -13.21 10.12 1.23
C ASN A 104 -13.82 11.32 0.50
N GLY A 105 -13.35 11.57 -0.73
CA GLY A 105 -13.82 12.67 -1.56
C GLY A 105 -15.01 12.28 -2.44
N GLN A 106 -16.05 13.11 -2.44
CA GLN A 106 -17.19 13.00 -3.34
C GLN A 106 -17.39 14.33 -4.07
N PHE A 107 -17.57 14.28 -5.39
CA PHE A 107 -17.90 15.47 -6.16
C PHE A 107 -19.31 15.95 -5.80
N VAL A 108 -19.41 17.21 -5.39
CA VAL A 108 -20.70 17.88 -5.07
C VAL A 108 -21.00 19.03 -6.04
N GLY A 109 -20.16 19.21 -7.04
CA GLY A 109 -20.30 20.20 -8.11
C GLY A 109 -19.13 20.13 -9.08
N ALA A 110 -19.16 20.92 -10.13
CA ALA A 110 -18.13 20.92 -11.17
C ALA A 110 -16.71 21.24 -10.65
N ASN A 111 -16.62 22.03 -9.58
CA ASN A 111 -15.35 22.51 -9.02
C ASN A 111 -15.27 22.32 -7.49
N HIS A 112 -16.09 21.44 -6.93
CA HIS A 112 -16.15 21.21 -5.49
C HIS A 112 -16.17 19.72 -5.16
N ILE A 113 -15.36 19.36 -4.18
CA ILE A 113 -15.34 18.02 -3.57
C ILE A 113 -15.68 18.18 -2.08
N GLU A 114 -16.68 17.46 -1.60
CA GLU A 114 -16.91 17.23 -0.19
C GLU A 114 -16.05 16.05 0.26
N VAL A 115 -15.28 16.22 1.33
CA VAL A 115 -14.42 15.20 1.91
C VAL A 115 -15.00 14.79 3.24
N SER A 116 -15.50 13.57 3.35
CA SER A 116 -15.80 12.92 4.64
C SER A 116 -14.48 12.55 5.29
N LEU A 117 -14.13 13.23 6.39
CA LEU A 117 -12.84 13.02 7.04
C LEU A 117 -12.77 11.62 7.68
N THR A 118 -11.61 10.99 7.57
CA THR A 118 -11.37 9.64 8.07
C THR A 118 -10.20 9.59 9.03
N GLU A 119 -10.17 8.54 9.85
CA GLU A 119 -9.04 8.14 10.67
C GLU A 119 -8.66 6.69 10.33
N SER A 120 -7.38 6.40 10.26
CA SER A 120 -6.86 5.04 10.08
C SER A 120 -5.48 4.92 10.70
N ALA A 121 -5.15 3.73 11.20
CA ALA A 121 -3.79 3.36 11.53
C ALA A 121 -3.11 2.84 10.28
N GLN A 122 -2.18 3.61 9.71
CA GLN A 122 -1.48 3.28 8.47
C GLN A 122 -2.45 3.01 7.30
N TYR A 123 -2.29 1.89 6.57
CA TYR A 123 -3.12 1.48 5.44
C TYR A 123 -4.15 0.43 5.88
N GLU A 124 -4.81 0.68 7.01
CA GLU A 124 -5.88 -0.15 7.55
C GLU A 124 -7.25 0.46 7.21
N GLN A 125 -8.31 -0.27 7.55
CA GLN A 125 -9.67 0.18 7.26
C GLN A 125 -9.94 1.57 7.86
N ALA A 126 -10.12 2.55 6.98
CA ALA A 126 -10.39 3.92 7.38
C ALA A 126 -11.83 4.04 7.93
N LYS A 127 -11.97 4.73 9.06
CA LYS A 127 -13.28 5.01 9.68
C LYS A 127 -13.62 6.48 9.51
N GLU A 128 -14.86 6.78 9.17
CA GLU A 128 -15.32 8.17 9.10
C GLU A 128 -15.46 8.76 10.50
N THR A 129 -14.99 10.00 10.65
CA THR A 129 -15.06 10.76 11.91
C THR A 129 -16.40 11.47 12.09
N GLY A 130 -17.23 11.51 11.06
CA GLY A 130 -18.45 12.31 10.98
C GLY A 130 -18.21 13.78 10.57
N ALA A 131 -16.97 14.25 10.57
CA ALA A 131 -16.64 15.60 10.11
C ALA A 131 -16.47 15.66 8.59
N LYS A 132 -16.83 16.81 7.99
CA LYS A 132 -16.75 17.02 6.55
C LYS A 132 -15.99 18.31 6.25
N LYS A 133 -15.33 18.35 5.10
CA LYS A 133 -14.61 19.49 4.58
C LYS A 133 -14.91 19.67 3.10
N THR A 134 -15.32 20.83 2.66
CA THR A 134 -15.46 21.15 1.24
C THR A 134 -14.18 21.76 0.68
N VAL A 135 -13.74 21.25 -0.44
CA VAL A 135 -12.55 21.71 -1.18
C VAL A 135 -12.96 22.20 -2.55
N ALA A 136 -12.71 23.49 -2.81
CA ALA A 136 -12.86 24.06 -4.16
C ALA A 136 -11.56 23.88 -4.94
N PHE A 137 -11.67 23.60 -6.23
CA PHE A 137 -10.52 23.41 -7.12
C PHE A 137 -10.75 24.04 -8.50
N LYS A 138 -9.65 24.38 -9.18
CA LYS A 138 -9.66 24.79 -10.59
C LYS A 138 -9.51 23.59 -11.52
N ASN A 139 -8.59 22.68 -11.17
CA ASN A 139 -8.31 21.44 -11.90
C ASN A 139 -8.27 20.28 -10.92
N CYS A 140 -8.72 19.11 -11.35
CA CYS A 140 -8.72 17.91 -10.55
C CYS A 140 -8.21 16.72 -11.37
N ILE A 141 -7.35 15.92 -10.75
CA ILE A 141 -6.88 14.63 -11.30
C ILE A 141 -7.50 13.54 -10.47
N ILE A 142 -8.25 12.65 -11.12
CA ILE A 142 -8.86 11.48 -10.49
C ILE A 142 -7.84 10.33 -10.53
N ALA A 143 -7.30 9.96 -9.38
CA ALA A 143 -6.31 8.90 -9.23
C ALA A 143 -6.70 7.96 -8.08
N VAL A 144 -7.93 7.45 -8.12
CA VAL A 144 -8.58 6.70 -7.04
C VAL A 144 -8.05 5.27 -6.87
N GLY A 145 -7.20 4.80 -7.81
CA GLY A 145 -6.58 3.48 -7.72
C GLY A 145 -7.52 2.34 -8.09
N SER A 146 -7.27 1.17 -7.49
CA SER A 146 -8.00 -0.07 -7.75
C SER A 146 -8.24 -0.82 -6.44
N ARG A 147 -9.14 -1.77 -6.49
CA ARG A 147 -9.41 -2.71 -5.40
C ARG A 147 -9.50 -4.14 -5.93
N VAL A 148 -9.33 -5.11 -5.04
CA VAL A 148 -9.50 -6.52 -5.37
C VAL A 148 -10.94 -6.79 -5.82
N VAL A 149 -11.07 -7.57 -6.90
CA VAL A 149 -12.39 -8.04 -7.36
C VAL A 149 -12.84 -9.19 -6.45
N LYS A 150 -14.02 -9.04 -5.85
CA LYS A 150 -14.64 -10.14 -5.10
C LYS A 150 -15.50 -10.97 -6.04
N LEU A 151 -15.21 -12.26 -6.10
CA LEU A 151 -16.01 -13.20 -6.89
C LEU A 151 -17.19 -13.70 -6.03
N PRO A 152 -18.45 -13.60 -6.52
CA PRO A 152 -19.62 -13.83 -5.68
C PRO A 152 -19.82 -15.28 -5.24
N PHE A 153 -19.16 -16.21 -5.90
CA PHE A 153 -19.22 -17.65 -5.58
C PHE A 153 -18.15 -18.14 -4.60
N ILE A 154 -17.19 -17.28 -4.22
CA ILE A 154 -16.17 -17.64 -3.23
C ILE A 154 -16.78 -17.50 -1.82
N PRO A 155 -16.74 -18.57 -1.00
CA PRO A 155 -17.25 -18.51 0.37
C PRO A 155 -16.37 -17.61 1.24
N GLU A 156 -16.98 -17.02 2.27
CA GLU A 156 -16.23 -16.33 3.31
C GLU A 156 -15.58 -17.37 4.25
N ASP A 157 -14.27 -17.50 4.17
CA ASP A 157 -13.47 -18.38 5.02
C ASP A 157 -12.14 -17.66 5.33
N PRO A 158 -11.67 -17.65 6.58
CA PRO A 158 -10.42 -16.98 6.95
C PRO A 158 -9.16 -17.56 6.30
N ARG A 159 -9.26 -18.73 5.70
CA ARG A 159 -8.17 -19.35 4.92
C ARG A 159 -8.12 -18.84 3.47
N ILE A 160 -9.21 -18.22 3.01
CA ILE A 160 -9.29 -17.62 1.66
C ILE A 160 -8.89 -16.17 1.78
N VAL A 161 -7.79 -15.81 1.16
CA VAL A 161 -7.24 -14.46 1.23
C VAL A 161 -7.04 -13.89 -0.16
N ASP A 162 -7.15 -12.60 -0.27
CA ASP A 162 -6.74 -11.86 -1.46
C ASP A 162 -5.23 -11.54 -1.42
N SER A 163 -4.75 -10.82 -2.43
CA SER A 163 -3.35 -10.42 -2.52
C SER A 163 -2.88 -9.60 -1.31
N THR A 164 -3.74 -8.75 -0.75
CA THR A 164 -3.42 -7.95 0.44
C THR A 164 -3.23 -8.87 1.65
N GLY A 165 -4.20 -9.74 1.91
CA GLY A 165 -4.14 -10.68 3.01
C GLY A 165 -2.94 -11.62 2.88
N ALA A 166 -2.64 -12.12 1.67
CA ALA A 166 -1.49 -12.99 1.45
C ALA A 166 -0.15 -12.32 1.82
N LEU A 167 0.00 -11.03 1.50
CA LEU A 167 1.21 -10.26 1.81
C LEU A 167 1.36 -9.88 3.30
N GLU A 168 0.32 -10.02 4.10
CA GLU A 168 0.40 -9.79 5.54
C GLU A 168 1.22 -10.85 6.26
N LEU A 169 1.31 -12.07 5.72
CA LEU A 169 1.98 -13.24 6.33
C LEU A 169 1.43 -13.57 7.73
N ARG A 170 0.12 -13.38 7.93
CA ARG A 170 -0.58 -13.62 9.22
C ARG A 170 -1.52 -14.81 9.19
N GLN A 171 -1.65 -15.46 8.03
CA GLN A 171 -2.49 -16.64 7.86
C GLN A 171 -2.03 -17.77 8.77
N ASN A 172 -2.94 -18.66 9.14
CA ASN A 172 -2.64 -19.85 9.92
C ASN A 172 -1.87 -19.56 11.22
N GLY A 173 -2.22 -18.49 11.94
CA GLY A 173 -1.55 -18.09 13.17
C GLY A 173 -0.11 -17.61 12.98
N GLY A 174 0.22 -17.03 11.82
CA GLY A 174 1.55 -16.53 11.49
C GLY A 174 2.52 -17.59 10.96
N LYS A 175 2.02 -18.81 10.70
CA LYS A 175 2.79 -19.87 10.05
C LYS A 175 2.54 -19.87 8.54
N LEU A 176 3.56 -20.16 7.77
CA LEU A 176 3.40 -20.36 6.33
C LEU A 176 2.52 -21.59 6.08
N PRO A 177 1.59 -21.54 5.11
CA PRO A 177 0.78 -22.72 4.77
C PRO A 177 1.66 -23.78 4.11
N GLU A 178 1.47 -25.06 4.49
CA GLU A 178 2.16 -26.17 3.84
C GLU A 178 1.73 -26.36 2.39
N LYS A 179 0.49 -26.03 2.09
CA LYS A 179 -0.10 -26.09 0.74
C LYS A 179 -0.93 -24.85 0.47
N MET A 180 -0.76 -24.25 -0.69
CA MET A 180 -1.52 -23.10 -1.15
C MET A 180 -2.06 -23.37 -2.54
N LEU A 181 -3.34 -23.04 -2.74
CA LEU A 181 -3.98 -22.96 -4.05
C LEU A 181 -4.07 -21.51 -4.47
N VAL A 182 -3.61 -21.21 -5.66
CA VAL A 182 -3.77 -19.88 -6.29
C VAL A 182 -4.74 -20.06 -7.46
N ILE A 183 -5.77 -19.20 -7.52
CA ILE A 183 -6.84 -19.23 -8.54
C ILE A 183 -6.73 -18.00 -9.44
#